data_6bbd4e0c3ad509d0234c26a7131645d6
#
_entry.id   6bbd4e0c3ad509d0234c26a7131645d6
#
_cell.length_a   1.000
_cell.length_b   1.000
_cell.length_c   1.000
_cell.angle_alpha   90.00
_cell.angle_beta   90.00
_cell.angle_gamma   90.00
#
_symmetry.space_group_name_H-M   'P 1'
#
loop_
_entity.id
_entity.type
_entity.pdbx_description
1 polymer ?
#
loop_
_entity_poly.entity_id
_entity_poly.type
_entity_poly.pdbx_seq_one_letter_code
_entity_poly.pdbx_strand_id
1 'polypeptide(L)'
;MVLLKMRCVLPALAAVLCLAQENDPRKLAPYYPTPETVVEKMLRLGGLKAGEKMFDLGSGDGRIVILAARKFGADSTGVEFDQSLWKQSTDRIKSLGLAKKARIILGDIMQQDYSSADLLTVYLLPDSNDRVRPLLEKQLKKGARIVAHDFEFAGWTPEKTETVEDDGEGRSHTLFLYRR
;
A
#
# COMPACT_ATOMS: atom_id res chain seq x y z
N MET A 1 19.19 -49.93 -32.57
CA MET A 1 19.35 -49.19 -31.30
C MET A 1 19.01 -47.72 -31.60
N VAL A 2 17.71 -47.36 -31.37
CA VAL A 2 17.17 -46.03 -31.74
C VAL A 2 17.12 -45.19 -30.47
N LEU A 3 17.94 -44.12 -30.39
CA LEU A 3 17.92 -43.17 -29.30
C LEU A 3 16.77 -42.19 -29.50
N LEU A 4 15.74 -42.29 -28.66
CA LEU A 4 14.61 -41.40 -28.60
C LEU A 4 15.04 -40.07 -27.91
N LYS A 5 15.11 -38.98 -28.69
CA LYS A 5 15.38 -37.64 -28.16
C LYS A 5 14.11 -37.09 -27.47
N MET A 6 14.08 -37.14 -26.15
CA MET A 6 13.09 -36.43 -25.34
C MET A 6 13.36 -34.91 -25.45
N ARG A 7 12.51 -34.18 -26.16
CA ARG A 7 12.51 -32.72 -26.18
C ARG A 7 11.79 -32.22 -24.91
N CYS A 8 12.53 -31.58 -24.00
CA CYS A 8 11.96 -30.83 -22.88
C CYS A 8 11.09 -29.66 -23.40
N VAL A 9 9.79 -29.73 -23.18
CA VAL A 9 8.79 -28.69 -23.55
C VAL A 9 8.44 -27.77 -22.34
N LEU A 10 9.25 -27.74 -21.29
CA LEU A 10 8.89 -27.09 -20.01
C LEU A 10 9.26 -25.61 -19.78
N PRO A 11 10.01 -24.85 -20.63
CA PRO A 11 10.25 -23.44 -20.28
C PRO A 11 9.18 -22.44 -20.74
N ALA A 12 8.30 -22.81 -21.70
CA ALA A 12 7.36 -21.84 -22.27
C ALA A 12 6.16 -21.52 -21.37
N LEU A 13 5.68 -22.48 -20.56
CA LEU A 13 4.50 -22.28 -19.72
C LEU A 13 4.80 -21.42 -18.48
N ALA A 14 6.01 -21.52 -17.92
CA ALA A 14 6.42 -20.71 -16.77
C ALA A 14 6.64 -19.23 -17.15
N ALA A 15 7.14 -18.95 -18.36
CA ALA A 15 7.33 -17.60 -18.85
C ALA A 15 6.00 -16.88 -19.14
N VAL A 16 4.99 -17.61 -19.64
CA VAL A 16 3.65 -17.05 -19.91
C VAL A 16 2.91 -16.70 -18.60
N LEU A 17 3.09 -17.50 -17.53
CA LEU A 17 2.50 -17.20 -16.22
C LEU A 17 3.15 -15.97 -15.56
N CYS A 18 4.47 -15.76 -15.74
CA CYS A 18 5.16 -14.60 -15.19
C CYS A 18 4.72 -13.29 -15.89
N LEU A 19 4.57 -13.31 -17.23
CA LEU A 19 4.10 -12.16 -18.00
C LEU A 19 2.62 -11.81 -17.73
N ALA A 20 1.80 -12.80 -17.36
CA ALA A 20 0.39 -12.57 -17.02
C ALA A 20 0.23 -11.84 -15.66
N GLN A 21 1.17 -11.99 -14.73
CA GLN A 21 1.15 -11.28 -13.45
C GLN A 21 1.57 -9.80 -13.57
N GLU A 22 2.43 -9.45 -14.53
CA GLU A 22 2.83 -8.05 -14.77
C GLU A 22 1.72 -7.19 -15.37
N ASN A 23 0.74 -7.79 -16.03
CA ASN A 23 -0.37 -7.10 -16.73
C ASN A 23 -1.74 -7.34 -16.08
N ASP A 24 -1.83 -7.74 -14.81
CA ASP A 24 -3.11 -7.90 -14.13
C ASP A 24 -3.74 -6.50 -13.87
N PRO A 25 -4.92 -6.19 -14.44
CA PRO A 25 -5.56 -4.87 -14.30
C PRO A 25 -5.97 -4.54 -12.86
N ARG A 26 -5.90 -5.51 -11.95
CA ARG A 26 -6.12 -5.33 -10.51
C ARG A 26 -4.87 -4.83 -9.79
N LYS A 27 -3.69 -4.97 -10.41
CA LYS A 27 -2.44 -4.41 -9.88
C LYS A 27 -2.41 -2.91 -10.17
N LEU A 28 -2.71 -2.11 -9.16
CA LEU A 28 -2.92 -0.66 -9.29
C LEU A 28 -1.62 0.16 -9.35
N ALA A 29 -0.48 -0.41 -8.93
CA ALA A 29 0.83 0.24 -9.04
C ALA A 29 1.96 -0.79 -9.03
N PRO A 30 3.14 -0.49 -9.63
CA PRO A 30 4.35 -1.26 -9.38
C PRO A 30 4.77 -1.10 -7.92
N TYR A 31 5.47 -2.11 -7.39
CA TYR A 31 6.06 -1.98 -6.05
C TYR A 31 7.21 -0.96 -6.08
N TYR A 32 7.02 0.13 -5.36
CA TYR A 32 8.05 1.14 -5.10
C TYR A 32 7.97 1.56 -3.63
N PRO A 33 8.95 1.21 -2.81
CA PRO A 33 8.84 1.39 -1.36
C PRO A 33 9.02 2.87 -0.96
N THR A 34 8.07 3.41 -0.18
CA THR A 34 8.18 4.73 0.43
C THR A 34 9.36 4.78 1.41
N PRO A 35 10.29 5.73 1.34
CA PRO A 35 11.38 5.88 2.31
C PRO A 35 10.87 6.01 3.75
N GLU A 36 11.58 5.43 4.73
CA GLU A 36 11.09 5.41 6.13
C GLU A 36 10.92 6.82 6.73
N THR A 37 11.76 7.77 6.33
CA THR A 37 11.64 9.18 6.70
C THR A 37 10.33 9.80 6.21
N VAL A 38 9.93 9.46 4.99
CA VAL A 38 8.66 9.90 4.38
C VAL A 38 7.47 9.22 5.06
N VAL A 39 7.56 7.91 5.33
CA VAL A 39 6.52 7.16 6.07
C VAL A 39 6.19 7.84 7.40
N GLU A 40 7.20 8.20 8.17
CA GLU A 40 6.97 8.86 9.46
C GLU A 40 6.26 10.21 9.29
N LYS A 41 6.66 11.01 8.30
CA LYS A 41 6.02 12.28 7.99
C LYS A 41 4.58 12.10 7.52
N MET A 42 4.28 11.09 6.69
CA MET A 42 2.90 10.74 6.29
C MET A 42 2.01 10.48 7.50
N LEU A 43 2.46 9.63 8.43
CA LEU A 43 1.68 9.28 9.62
C LEU A 43 1.51 10.46 10.58
N ARG A 44 2.52 11.35 10.70
CA ARG A 44 2.42 12.60 11.46
C ARG A 44 1.50 13.60 10.81
N LEU A 45 1.59 13.82 9.49
CA LEU A 45 0.72 14.70 8.72
C LEU A 45 -0.74 14.25 8.85
N GLY A 46 -1.00 12.94 8.75
CA GLY A 46 -2.30 12.34 8.99
C GLY A 46 -2.77 12.43 10.44
N GLY A 47 -1.91 12.86 11.38
CA GLY A 47 -2.25 12.99 12.80
C GLY A 47 -2.65 11.66 13.44
N LEU A 48 -1.98 10.54 13.04
CA LEU A 48 -2.30 9.20 13.53
C LEU A 48 -2.11 9.09 15.03
N LYS A 49 -3.12 8.52 15.72
CA LYS A 49 -3.14 8.35 17.18
C LYS A 49 -3.17 6.87 17.57
N ALA A 50 -2.76 6.59 18.79
CA ALA A 50 -2.84 5.25 19.35
C ALA A 50 -4.29 4.75 19.40
N GLY A 51 -4.49 3.51 18.97
CA GLY A 51 -5.81 2.86 18.91
C GLY A 51 -6.66 3.22 17.69
N GLU A 52 -6.26 4.20 16.86
CA GLU A 52 -6.95 4.47 15.60
C GLU A 52 -6.73 3.34 14.59
N LYS A 53 -7.73 3.14 13.74
CA LYS A 53 -7.68 2.19 12.62
C LYS A 53 -7.06 2.84 11.41
N MET A 54 -5.89 2.36 11.00
CA MET A 54 -5.17 2.83 9.83
C MET A 54 -5.18 1.77 8.74
N PHE A 55 -5.43 2.19 7.50
CA PHE A 55 -5.32 1.34 6.31
C PHE A 55 -4.25 1.88 5.37
N ASP A 56 -3.46 0.95 4.79
CA ASP A 56 -2.44 1.25 3.77
C ASP A 56 -2.80 0.54 2.47
N LEU A 57 -3.05 1.31 1.42
CA LEU A 57 -3.53 0.83 0.13
C LEU A 57 -2.35 0.51 -0.79
N GLY A 58 -2.11 -0.78 -1.05
CA GLY A 58 -0.92 -1.25 -1.75
C GLY A 58 0.28 -1.29 -0.81
N SER A 59 0.17 -2.10 0.27
CA SER A 59 1.08 -1.99 1.42
C SER A 59 2.50 -2.53 1.18
N GLY A 60 2.75 -3.20 0.04
CA GLY A 60 4.07 -3.69 -0.32
C GLY A 60 4.71 -4.56 0.77
N ASP A 61 5.90 -4.18 1.22
CA ASP A 61 6.65 -4.86 2.29
C ASP A 61 6.13 -4.57 3.71
N GLY A 62 5.02 -3.85 3.83
CA GLY A 62 4.33 -3.55 5.08
C GLY A 62 4.99 -2.49 5.96
N ARG A 63 5.98 -1.72 5.44
CA ARG A 63 6.74 -0.76 6.25
C ARG A 63 5.87 0.32 6.89
N ILE A 64 4.85 0.84 6.19
CA ILE A 64 3.92 1.85 6.71
C ILE A 64 3.08 1.24 7.83
N VAL A 65 2.50 0.06 7.61
CA VAL A 65 1.71 -0.69 8.59
C VAL A 65 2.51 -1.01 9.84
N ILE A 66 3.74 -1.48 9.68
CA ILE A 66 4.66 -1.80 10.78
C ILE A 66 5.00 -0.54 11.59
N LEU A 67 5.35 0.57 10.93
CA LEU A 67 5.69 1.81 11.62
C LEU A 67 4.48 2.39 12.37
N ALA A 68 3.29 2.36 11.76
CA ALA A 68 2.05 2.80 12.38
C ALA A 68 1.74 2.02 13.67
N ALA A 69 1.85 0.69 13.63
CA ALA A 69 1.63 -0.14 14.82
C ALA A 69 2.70 0.07 15.89
N ARG A 70 3.99 0.08 15.49
CA ARG A 70 5.12 0.11 16.43
C ARG A 70 5.31 1.47 17.08
N LYS A 71 5.27 2.56 16.28
CA LYS A 71 5.62 3.92 16.75
C LYS A 71 4.41 4.71 17.19
N PHE A 72 3.26 4.52 16.53
CA PHE A 72 2.05 5.28 16.81
C PHE A 72 1.02 4.49 17.63
N GLY A 73 1.19 3.17 17.77
CA GLY A 73 0.27 2.33 18.55
C GLY A 73 -1.09 2.10 17.88
N ALA A 74 -1.19 2.36 16.58
CA ALA A 74 -2.40 2.19 15.79
C ALA A 74 -2.76 0.71 15.57
N ASP A 75 -4.04 0.42 15.29
CA ASP A 75 -4.50 -0.83 14.71
C ASP A 75 -4.40 -0.71 13.18
N SER A 76 -3.34 -1.26 12.61
CA SER A 76 -2.95 -0.99 11.23
C SER A 76 -3.17 -2.21 10.32
N THR A 77 -3.77 -1.97 9.16
CA THR A 77 -4.07 -2.98 8.16
C THR A 77 -3.53 -2.54 6.80
N GLY A 78 -2.70 -3.36 6.18
CA GLY A 78 -2.31 -3.19 4.79
C GLY A 78 -3.17 -4.05 3.87
N VAL A 79 -3.34 -3.61 2.63
CA VAL A 79 -3.91 -4.43 1.55
C VAL A 79 -2.85 -4.59 0.48
N GLU A 80 -2.50 -5.83 0.16
CA GLU A 80 -1.46 -6.16 -0.82
C GLU A 80 -1.97 -7.21 -1.79
N PHE A 81 -1.77 -6.96 -3.08
CA PHE A 81 -2.20 -7.87 -4.14
C PHE A 81 -1.16 -8.94 -4.48
N ASP A 82 0.13 -8.58 -4.36
CA ASP A 82 1.23 -9.51 -4.63
C ASP A 82 1.41 -10.50 -3.48
N GLN A 83 1.26 -11.79 -3.78
CA GLN A 83 1.36 -12.86 -2.80
C GLN A 83 2.75 -12.95 -2.13
N SER A 84 3.82 -12.62 -2.86
CA SER A 84 5.18 -12.66 -2.33
C SER A 84 5.41 -11.54 -1.32
N LEU A 85 5.00 -10.31 -1.66
CA LEU A 85 5.06 -9.15 -0.77
C LEU A 85 4.16 -9.34 0.46
N TRP A 86 2.93 -9.84 0.26
CA TRP A 86 2.05 -10.21 1.37
C TRP A 86 2.70 -11.19 2.34
N LYS A 87 3.31 -12.27 1.81
CA LYS A 87 3.98 -13.26 2.65
C LYS A 87 5.15 -12.63 3.42
N GLN A 88 6.01 -11.91 2.71
CA GLN A 88 7.17 -11.23 3.30
C GLN A 88 6.76 -10.25 4.42
N SER A 89 5.78 -9.40 4.16
CA SER A 89 5.29 -8.40 5.12
C SER A 89 4.62 -9.05 6.33
N THR A 90 3.82 -10.10 6.11
CA THR A 90 3.16 -10.85 7.18
C THR A 90 4.18 -11.56 8.09
N ASP A 91 5.19 -12.19 7.51
CA ASP A 91 6.25 -12.85 8.29
C ASP A 91 7.08 -11.83 9.07
N ARG A 92 7.35 -10.66 8.49
CA ARG A 92 8.02 -9.54 9.18
C ARG A 92 7.20 -9.02 10.36
N ILE A 93 5.89 -8.83 10.20
CA ILE A 93 4.99 -8.42 11.30
C ILE A 93 5.02 -9.44 12.44
N LYS A 94 4.99 -10.74 12.14
CA LYS A 94 5.07 -11.80 13.15
C LYS A 94 6.41 -11.80 13.87
N SER A 95 7.52 -11.70 13.15
CA SER A 95 8.87 -11.70 13.73
C SER A 95 9.12 -10.51 14.68
N LEU A 96 8.44 -9.37 14.40
CA LEU A 96 8.48 -8.17 15.25
C LEU A 96 7.51 -8.22 16.44
N GLY A 97 6.70 -9.28 16.57
CA GLY A 97 5.70 -9.41 17.63
C GLY A 97 4.51 -8.47 17.51
N LEU A 98 4.24 -7.92 16.30
CA LEU A 98 3.24 -6.89 16.07
C LEU A 98 1.87 -7.45 15.63
N ALA A 99 1.68 -8.76 15.55
CA ALA A 99 0.49 -9.40 15.00
C ALA A 99 -0.84 -9.03 15.70
N LYS A 100 -0.80 -8.48 16.92
CA LYS A 100 -1.98 -7.96 17.62
C LYS A 100 -2.45 -6.59 17.12
N LYS A 101 -1.56 -5.83 16.44
CA LYS A 101 -1.81 -4.45 16.01
C LYS A 101 -1.55 -4.19 14.53
N ALA A 102 -0.91 -5.14 13.84
CA ALA A 102 -0.57 -5.02 12.43
C ALA A 102 -0.95 -6.29 11.68
N ARG A 103 -1.52 -6.14 10.49
CA ARG A 103 -1.86 -7.26 9.59
C ARG A 103 -1.83 -6.81 8.14
N ILE A 104 -1.63 -7.76 7.24
CA ILE A 104 -1.75 -7.53 5.79
C ILE A 104 -2.81 -8.47 5.23
N ILE A 105 -3.75 -7.91 4.50
CA ILE A 105 -4.77 -8.65 3.74
C ILE A 105 -4.20 -8.92 2.35
N LEU A 106 -4.15 -10.19 1.94
CA LEU A 106 -3.91 -10.55 0.55
C LEU A 106 -5.19 -10.31 -0.24
N GLY A 107 -5.21 -9.33 -1.13
CA GLY A 107 -6.42 -9.04 -1.88
C GLY A 107 -6.36 -7.77 -2.71
N ASP A 108 -7.46 -7.55 -3.41
CA ASP A 108 -7.70 -6.36 -4.23
C ASP A 108 -8.18 -5.20 -3.34
N ILE A 109 -7.52 -4.04 -3.48
CA ILE A 109 -7.89 -2.78 -2.82
C ILE A 109 -9.36 -2.42 -3.09
N MET A 110 -9.84 -2.67 -4.31
CA MET A 110 -11.19 -2.33 -4.73
C MET A 110 -12.29 -3.18 -4.06
N GLN A 111 -11.92 -4.28 -3.38
CA GLN A 111 -12.85 -5.21 -2.76
C GLN A 111 -12.85 -5.16 -1.23
N GLN A 112 -12.17 -4.20 -0.63
CA GLN A 112 -12.10 -4.08 0.82
C GLN A 112 -13.12 -3.08 1.39
N ASP A 113 -13.41 -3.22 2.68
CA ASP A 113 -14.23 -2.27 3.44
C ASP A 113 -13.35 -1.34 4.28
N TYR A 114 -13.40 -0.05 3.95
CA TYR A 114 -12.67 1.02 4.64
C TYR A 114 -13.56 1.88 5.55
N SER A 115 -14.82 1.50 5.76
CA SER A 115 -15.79 2.30 6.53
C SER A 115 -15.35 2.60 7.96
N SER A 116 -14.54 1.72 8.54
CA SER A 116 -14.00 1.89 9.90
C SER A 116 -12.72 2.71 9.98
N ALA A 117 -12.12 3.09 8.85
CA ALA A 117 -10.83 3.78 8.81
C ALA A 117 -10.88 5.14 9.50
N ASP A 118 -9.87 5.43 10.31
CA ASP A 118 -9.58 6.76 10.84
C ASP A 118 -8.53 7.49 9.98
N LEU A 119 -7.58 6.73 9.45
CA LEU A 119 -6.55 7.20 8.52
C LEU A 119 -6.34 6.18 7.40
N LEU A 120 -6.17 6.66 6.17
CA LEU A 120 -5.63 5.89 5.05
C LEU A 120 -4.32 6.48 4.57
N THR A 121 -3.41 5.62 4.14
CA THR A 121 -2.20 5.99 3.40
C THR A 121 -2.25 5.39 2.00
N VAL A 122 -1.78 6.16 1.01
CA VAL A 122 -1.85 5.80 -0.40
C VAL A 122 -0.57 6.22 -1.11
N TYR A 123 0.08 5.30 -1.80
CA TYR A 123 1.12 5.59 -2.77
C TYR A 123 0.85 4.81 -4.06
N LEU A 124 -0.11 5.29 -4.84
CA LEU A 124 -0.55 4.69 -6.09
C LEU A 124 -0.33 5.69 -7.23
N LEU A 125 -0.38 5.20 -8.47
CA LEU A 125 -0.32 6.06 -9.66
C LEU A 125 -1.59 6.92 -9.80
N PRO A 126 -1.55 8.07 -10.52
CA PRO A 126 -2.69 8.97 -10.69
C PRO A 126 -3.97 8.27 -11.14
N ASP A 127 -3.90 7.45 -12.20
CA ASP A 127 -5.06 6.71 -12.72
C ASP A 127 -5.63 5.73 -11.68
N SER A 128 -4.79 5.20 -10.81
CA SER A 128 -5.20 4.30 -9.74
C SER A 128 -5.89 5.06 -8.60
N ASN A 129 -5.40 6.27 -8.27
CA ASN A 129 -6.08 7.16 -7.34
C ASN A 129 -7.49 7.51 -7.84
N ASP A 130 -7.64 7.81 -9.14
CA ASP A 130 -8.95 8.10 -9.75
C ASP A 130 -9.91 6.91 -9.69
N ARG A 131 -9.39 5.69 -9.84
CA ARG A 131 -10.20 4.46 -9.71
C ARG A 131 -10.62 4.18 -8.27
N VAL A 132 -9.75 4.42 -7.30
CA VAL A 132 -10.02 4.17 -5.87
C VAL A 132 -10.90 5.26 -5.27
N ARG A 133 -10.82 6.49 -5.74
CA ARG A 133 -11.56 7.65 -5.21
C ARG A 133 -13.05 7.42 -4.99
N PRO A 134 -13.85 6.93 -5.96
CA PRO A 134 -15.29 6.71 -5.74
C PRO A 134 -15.61 5.71 -4.63
N LEU A 135 -14.75 4.69 -4.44
CA LEU A 135 -14.87 3.73 -3.36
C LEU A 135 -14.69 4.41 -2.00
N LEU A 136 -13.63 5.22 -1.88
CA LEU A 136 -13.34 5.97 -0.65
C LEU A 136 -14.42 7.00 -0.34
N GLU A 137 -14.94 7.69 -1.36
CA GLU A 137 -16.05 8.62 -1.22
C GLU A 137 -17.31 7.96 -0.63
N LYS A 138 -17.61 6.75 -1.06
CA LYS A 138 -18.78 5.99 -0.61
C LYS A 138 -18.61 5.42 0.79
N GLN A 139 -17.42 4.96 1.15
CA GLN A 139 -17.22 4.16 2.34
C GLN A 139 -16.73 4.96 3.55
N LEU A 140 -15.87 5.97 3.33
CA LEU A 140 -15.20 6.63 4.44
C LEU A 140 -16.17 7.43 5.31
N LYS A 141 -16.08 7.22 6.62
CA LYS A 141 -16.81 8.00 7.62
C LYS A 141 -16.38 9.46 7.64
N LYS A 142 -17.26 10.34 8.11
CA LYS A 142 -16.94 11.75 8.33
C LYS A 142 -15.77 11.89 9.30
N GLY A 143 -14.79 12.73 8.92
CA GLY A 143 -13.58 12.98 9.69
C GLY A 143 -12.45 12.00 9.44
N ALA A 144 -12.65 10.95 8.62
CA ALA A 144 -11.55 10.12 8.15
C ALA A 144 -10.54 10.95 7.35
N ARG A 145 -9.26 10.62 7.48
CA ARG A 145 -8.15 11.32 6.85
C ARG A 145 -7.48 10.41 5.83
N ILE A 146 -7.01 11.00 4.73
CA ILE A 146 -6.24 10.30 3.72
C ILE A 146 -4.94 11.06 3.53
N VAL A 147 -3.80 10.38 3.54
CA VAL A 147 -2.50 10.93 3.16
C VAL A 147 -2.02 10.24 1.90
N ALA A 148 -1.97 11.00 0.81
CA ALA A 148 -1.42 10.54 -0.47
C ALA A 148 0.04 10.98 -0.60
N HIS A 149 0.86 10.11 -1.17
CA HIS A 149 2.28 10.31 -1.41
C HIS A 149 2.51 10.56 -2.91
N ASP A 150 3.15 11.66 -3.25
CA ASP A 150 3.54 12.17 -4.57
C ASP A 150 2.40 12.41 -5.58
N PHE A 151 1.29 11.69 -5.49
CA PHE A 151 0.20 11.79 -6.45
C PHE A 151 -1.12 12.20 -5.78
N GLU A 152 -1.68 13.30 -6.27
CA GLU A 152 -2.96 13.82 -5.80
C GLU A 152 -4.15 12.93 -6.21
N PHE A 153 -5.27 13.09 -5.52
CA PHE A 153 -6.57 12.64 -5.99
C PHE A 153 -7.20 13.72 -6.88
N ALA A 154 -7.41 13.43 -8.16
CA ALA A 154 -8.06 14.36 -9.06
C ALA A 154 -9.47 14.75 -8.56
N GLY A 155 -9.77 16.04 -8.57
CA GLY A 155 -11.05 16.58 -8.09
C GLY A 155 -11.23 16.68 -6.58
N TRP A 156 -10.22 16.31 -5.78
CA TRP A 156 -10.17 16.63 -4.35
C TRP A 156 -9.20 17.78 -4.09
N THR A 157 -9.56 18.65 -3.16
CA THR A 157 -8.66 19.71 -2.67
C THR A 157 -8.02 19.23 -1.38
N PRO A 158 -6.68 19.16 -1.30
CA PRO A 158 -6.02 18.79 -0.05
C PRO A 158 -6.24 19.86 1.03
N GLU A 159 -6.50 19.41 2.26
CA GLU A 159 -6.55 20.28 3.45
C GLU A 159 -5.16 20.85 3.74
N LYS A 160 -4.12 20.07 3.50
CA LYS A 160 -2.71 20.46 3.65
C LYS A 160 -1.83 19.72 2.67
N THR A 161 -0.84 20.43 2.15
CA THR A 161 0.27 19.86 1.38
C THR A 161 1.58 20.08 2.14
N GLU A 162 2.45 19.07 2.16
CA GLU A 162 3.75 19.14 2.83
C GLU A 162 4.83 18.54 1.91
N THR A 163 5.92 19.27 1.71
CA THR A 163 7.08 18.77 0.95
C THR A 163 8.12 18.18 1.90
N VAL A 164 8.63 17.02 1.54
CA VAL A 164 9.79 16.39 2.15
C VAL A 164 10.96 16.63 1.20
N GLU A 165 11.79 17.63 1.50
CA GLU A 165 12.85 18.08 0.61
C GLU A 165 13.93 17.03 0.36
N ASP A 166 14.22 16.18 1.35
CA ASP A 166 15.20 15.11 1.27
C ASP A 166 14.68 13.88 2.03
N ASP A 167 14.58 12.76 1.33
CA ASP A 167 14.19 11.46 1.89
C ASP A 167 15.36 10.73 2.58
N GLY A 168 16.57 11.26 2.51
CA GLY A 168 17.82 10.65 2.95
C GLY A 168 18.62 10.03 1.80
N GLU A 169 18.07 10.05 0.56
CA GLU A 169 18.70 9.59 -0.67
C GLU A 169 18.80 10.71 -1.73
N GLY A 170 18.48 11.95 -1.33
CA GLY A 170 18.55 13.13 -2.21
C GLY A 170 17.33 13.31 -3.10
N ARG A 171 16.18 12.70 -2.77
CA ARG A 171 14.91 12.89 -3.50
C ARG A 171 13.93 13.67 -2.65
N SER A 172 13.15 14.52 -3.32
CA SER A 172 12.02 15.21 -2.68
C SER A 172 10.71 14.47 -2.94
N HIS A 173 9.79 14.58 -1.98
CA HIS A 173 8.46 14.00 -2.06
C HIS A 173 7.41 15.01 -1.62
N THR A 174 6.20 14.87 -2.15
CA THR A 174 5.05 15.70 -1.76
C THR A 174 3.99 14.83 -1.08
N LEU A 175 3.48 15.31 0.05
CA LEU A 175 2.43 14.66 0.81
C LEU A 175 1.15 15.51 0.78
N PHE A 176 0.03 14.89 0.49
CA PHE A 176 -1.27 15.54 0.40
C PHE A 176 -2.21 14.97 1.46
N LEU A 177 -2.69 15.82 2.37
CA LEU A 177 -3.68 15.45 3.39
C LEU A 177 -5.07 15.84 2.92
N TYR A 178 -5.99 14.89 2.93
CA TYR A 178 -7.41 15.10 2.68
C TYR A 178 -8.24 14.71 3.90
N ARG A 179 -9.42 15.30 4.05
CA ARG A 179 -10.40 14.97 5.10
C ARG A 179 -11.79 14.74 4.49
N ARG A 180 -12.45 13.68 4.98
CA ARG A 180 -13.83 13.33 4.57
C ARG A 180 -14.86 13.97 5.51
#